data_cec52b21f0d988b93b0591f0e918303c
#
_entry.id   cec52b21f0d988b93b0591f0e918303c
#
_cell.length_a   1.000
_cell.length_b   1.000
_cell.length_c   1.000
_cell.angle_alpha   90.00
_cell.angle_beta   90.00
_cell.angle_gamma   90.00
#
_symmetry.space_group_name_H-M   'P 1'
#
loop_
_entity.id
_entity.type
_entity.pdbx_description
1 polymer ?
#
loop_
_entity_poly.entity_id
_entity_poly.type
_entity_poly.pdbx_seq_one_letter_code
_entity_poly.pdbx_strand_id
1 'polypeptide(L)'
;MRLRDCEGCLVYGTDNKPLSRARVETGSDDSIRLYFSNYKLRSVRFKAFVDFYDMQQGLIRCFCEVVIRKNVQENRLNEPWMADCKVIEISDVYQRQKDLRVRVHIPMEFSTENGEFFVGTIKNISAGGIFLVTSQAIKTGTKFAFTYRFEKDPCRVSAKILRAKGAMSGGIGYGCQFLNLPPETEANIRRFVFAKQMEKQKKPGRDTL
;
A
#
# COMPACT_ATOMS: atom_id res chain seq x y z
N MET A 1 -4.23 -8.38 18.13
CA MET A 1 -3.63 -8.23 16.77
C MET A 1 -3.63 -6.75 16.45
N ARG A 2 -2.50 -6.16 16.08
CA ARG A 2 -2.41 -4.72 15.80
C ARG A 2 -2.36 -4.51 14.30
N LEU A 3 -3.19 -3.61 13.77
CA LEU A 3 -3.07 -3.09 12.41
C LEU A 3 -1.81 -2.20 12.37
N ARG A 4 -0.67 -2.76 11.95
CA ARG A 4 0.62 -2.05 12.05
C ARG A 4 1.02 -1.23 10.83
N ASP A 5 0.51 -1.59 9.66
CA ASP A 5 0.90 -0.96 8.39
C ASP A 5 -0.29 -0.90 7.41
N CYS A 6 -1.43 -0.40 7.91
CA CYS A 6 -2.67 -0.29 7.15
C CYS A 6 -2.89 1.16 6.73
N GLU A 7 -2.90 1.43 5.43
CA GLU A 7 -3.17 2.77 4.87
C GLU A 7 -4.58 2.95 4.37
N GLY A 8 -5.28 1.86 4.11
CA GLY A 8 -6.59 1.92 3.49
C GLY A 8 -7.51 0.79 3.89
N CYS A 9 -8.80 1.07 3.84
CA CYS A 9 -9.83 0.08 4.08
C CYS A 9 -11.03 0.28 3.14
N LEU A 10 -11.90 -0.74 3.10
CA LEU A 10 -13.23 -0.68 2.52
C LEU A 10 -14.24 -0.88 3.64
N VAL A 11 -15.09 0.10 3.87
CA VAL A 11 -16.18 0.04 4.84
C VAL A 11 -17.44 -0.44 4.13
N TYR A 12 -18.16 -1.37 4.76
CA TYR A 12 -19.43 -1.87 4.27
C TYR A 12 -20.60 -1.20 5.00
N GLY A 13 -21.76 -1.17 4.38
CA GLY A 13 -23.00 -0.78 5.03
C GLY A 13 -23.60 -1.91 5.86
N THR A 14 -24.68 -1.63 6.57
CA THR A 14 -25.44 -2.64 7.34
C THR A 14 -26.11 -3.70 6.45
N ASP A 15 -26.22 -3.43 5.15
CA ASP A 15 -26.69 -4.34 4.10
C ASP A 15 -25.58 -5.19 3.47
N ASN A 16 -24.37 -5.16 4.05
CA ASN A 16 -23.16 -5.81 3.54
C ASN A 16 -22.72 -5.37 2.13
N LYS A 17 -23.22 -4.24 1.63
CA LYS A 17 -22.72 -3.66 0.38
C LYS A 17 -21.58 -2.70 0.63
N PRO A 18 -20.62 -2.55 -0.29
CA PRO A 18 -19.56 -1.56 -0.20
C PRO A 18 -20.13 -0.14 -0.03
N LEU A 19 -19.80 0.51 1.06
CA LEU A 19 -20.22 1.88 1.36
C LEU A 19 -19.21 2.90 0.84
N SER A 20 -17.96 2.79 1.29
CA SER A 20 -16.89 3.70 0.88
C SER A 20 -15.52 3.14 1.20
N ARG A 21 -14.52 3.58 0.40
CA ARG A 21 -13.12 3.43 0.77
C ARG A 21 -12.72 4.54 1.71
N ALA A 22 -11.77 4.25 2.59
CA ALA A 22 -11.18 5.22 3.51
C ALA A 22 -9.68 5.04 3.61
N ARG A 23 -8.98 6.13 3.88
CA ARG A 23 -7.61 6.12 4.38
C ARG A 23 -7.66 5.77 5.86
N VAL A 24 -6.68 5.03 6.34
CA VAL A 24 -6.60 4.58 7.74
C VAL A 24 -5.44 5.26 8.42
N GLU A 25 -5.68 5.78 9.61
CA GLU A 25 -4.66 6.18 10.55
C GLU A 25 -4.81 5.37 11.85
N THR A 26 -3.71 4.83 12.34
CA THR A 26 -3.65 4.13 13.61
C THR A 26 -2.89 4.98 14.62
N GLY A 27 -3.53 5.31 15.74
CA GLY A 27 -2.90 6.04 16.85
C GLY A 27 -1.99 5.15 17.69
N SER A 28 -1.19 5.78 18.55
CA SER A 28 -0.30 5.10 19.51
C SER A 28 -1.06 4.29 20.58
N ASP A 29 -2.31 4.64 20.81
CA ASP A 29 -3.27 4.01 21.74
C ASP A 29 -4.12 2.90 21.08
N ASP A 30 -3.69 2.40 19.91
CA ASP A 30 -4.43 1.45 19.08
C ASP A 30 -5.78 2.00 18.55
N SER A 31 -6.04 3.32 18.64
CA SER A 31 -7.20 3.94 18.03
C SER A 31 -7.10 3.88 16.51
N ILE A 32 -8.22 3.63 15.84
CA ILE A 32 -8.30 3.58 14.38
C ILE A 32 -9.20 4.71 13.92
N ARG A 33 -8.65 5.60 13.07
CA ARG A 33 -9.39 6.65 12.40
C ARG A 33 -9.45 6.38 10.92
N LEU A 34 -10.63 6.58 10.35
CA LEU A 34 -10.91 6.42 8.93
C LEU A 34 -11.23 7.78 8.33
N TYR A 35 -10.63 8.11 7.19
CA TYR A 35 -10.85 9.37 6.49
C TYR A 35 -11.41 9.10 5.10
N PHE A 36 -12.48 9.80 4.75
CA PHE A 36 -13.25 9.54 3.53
C PHE A 36 -13.26 10.76 2.63
N SER A 37 -12.93 10.53 1.35
CA SER A 37 -13.11 11.52 0.27
C SER A 37 -14.52 11.50 -0.32
N ASN A 38 -15.42 10.66 0.17
CA ASN A 38 -16.79 10.53 -0.33
C ASN A 38 -17.70 11.58 0.30
N TYR A 39 -18.12 12.57 -0.47
CA TYR A 39 -19.01 13.68 -0.04
C TYR A 39 -20.45 13.26 0.28
N LYS A 40 -20.90 12.07 -0.16
CA LYS A 40 -22.27 11.59 0.02
C LYS A 40 -22.53 10.95 1.39
N LEU A 41 -21.50 10.86 2.24
CA LEU A 41 -21.66 10.32 3.57
C LEU A 41 -22.43 11.28 4.47
N ARG A 42 -22.92 10.77 5.60
CA ARG A 42 -23.62 11.51 6.66
C ARG A 42 -23.13 11.04 8.02
N SER A 43 -23.35 11.85 9.05
CA SER A 43 -23.06 11.46 10.42
C SER A 43 -23.96 10.29 10.82
N VAL A 44 -23.33 9.17 11.20
CA VAL A 44 -24.05 7.95 11.58
C VAL A 44 -23.16 7.05 12.42
N ARG A 45 -23.78 6.27 13.32
CA ARG A 45 -23.14 5.21 14.09
C ARG A 45 -23.78 3.87 13.71
N PHE A 46 -22.95 2.90 13.36
CA PHE A 46 -23.42 1.57 12.97
C PHE A 46 -22.36 0.51 13.20
N LYS A 47 -22.75 -0.75 13.13
CA LYS A 47 -21.84 -1.89 13.14
C LYS A 47 -21.84 -2.53 11.76
N ALA A 48 -20.65 -2.78 11.20
CA ALA A 48 -20.49 -3.38 9.89
C ALA A 48 -19.10 -4.01 9.71
N PHE A 49 -18.93 -4.74 8.63
CA PHE A 49 -17.63 -5.23 8.23
C PHE A 49 -16.77 -4.10 7.68
N VAL A 50 -15.48 -4.18 7.97
CA VAL A 50 -14.43 -3.33 7.43
C VAL A 50 -13.29 -4.23 6.95
N ASP A 51 -12.95 -4.12 5.68
CA ASP A 51 -11.81 -4.81 5.08
C ASP A 51 -10.58 -3.89 5.14
N PHE A 52 -9.67 -4.16 6.03
CA PHE A 52 -8.41 -3.44 6.15
C PHE A 52 -7.35 -4.03 5.22
N TYR A 53 -6.65 -3.17 4.48
CA TYR A 53 -5.56 -3.57 3.59
C TYR A 53 -4.22 -3.36 4.30
N ASP A 54 -3.76 -4.36 5.02
CA ASP A 54 -2.48 -4.33 5.74
C ASP A 54 -1.35 -4.80 4.83
N MET A 55 -0.23 -4.06 4.84
CA MET A 55 0.91 -4.35 3.97
C MET A 55 1.63 -5.65 4.32
N GLN A 56 1.51 -6.11 5.57
CA GLN A 56 2.18 -7.32 6.07
C GLN A 56 1.23 -8.51 6.12
N GLN A 57 0.01 -8.29 6.57
CA GLN A 57 -0.96 -9.34 6.86
C GLN A 57 -1.98 -9.54 5.72
N GLY A 58 -1.96 -8.68 4.71
CA GLY A 58 -2.88 -8.76 3.58
C GLY A 58 -4.24 -8.12 3.88
N LEU A 59 -5.32 -8.77 3.49
CA LEU A 59 -6.69 -8.32 3.77
C LEU A 59 -7.15 -8.89 5.12
N ILE A 60 -7.52 -8.00 6.02
CA ILE A 60 -8.07 -8.34 7.33
C ILE A 60 -9.51 -7.86 7.37
N ARG A 61 -10.45 -8.81 7.43
CA ARG A 61 -11.87 -8.51 7.60
C ARG A 61 -12.21 -8.47 9.08
N CYS A 62 -12.70 -7.32 9.53
CA CYS A 62 -13.11 -7.11 10.91
C CYS A 62 -14.59 -6.70 10.97
N PHE A 63 -15.31 -7.17 11.98
CA PHE A 63 -16.57 -6.58 12.38
C PHE A 63 -16.29 -5.43 13.33
N CYS A 64 -16.76 -4.23 12.99
CA CYS A 64 -16.37 -2.99 13.64
C CYS A 64 -17.60 -2.16 14.02
N GLU A 65 -17.48 -1.38 15.09
CA GLU A 65 -18.33 -0.24 15.34
C GLU A 65 -17.69 0.98 14.66
N VAL A 66 -18.46 1.66 13.80
CA VAL A 66 -17.99 2.79 12.98
C VAL A 66 -18.86 4.00 13.32
N VAL A 67 -18.23 5.11 13.74
CA VAL A 67 -18.91 6.37 14.07
C VAL A 67 -18.42 7.43 13.08
N ILE A 68 -19.20 7.68 12.01
CA ILE A 68 -18.89 8.68 11.00
C ILE A 68 -19.34 10.06 11.47
N ARG A 69 -18.48 11.06 11.31
CA ARG A 69 -18.75 12.47 11.58
C ARG A 69 -18.04 13.39 10.59
N LYS A 70 -18.44 14.66 10.52
CA LYS A 70 -17.70 15.65 9.74
C LYS A 70 -16.26 15.76 10.21
N ASN A 71 -15.34 15.81 9.29
CA ASN A 71 -13.95 16.13 9.58
C ASN A 71 -13.84 17.65 9.72
N VAL A 72 -13.63 18.11 10.96
CA VAL A 72 -13.46 19.53 11.26
C VAL A 72 -12.01 20.02 11.12
N GLN A 73 -11.08 19.10 10.92
CA GLN A 73 -9.70 19.45 10.64
C GLN A 73 -9.58 19.76 9.16
N GLU A 74 -9.20 20.99 8.82
CA GLU A 74 -8.80 21.31 7.46
C GLU A 74 -7.57 20.49 7.08
N ASN A 75 -7.77 19.44 6.33
CA ASN A 75 -6.68 18.69 5.76
C ASN A 75 -6.57 18.93 4.25
N ARG A 76 -5.31 18.95 3.78
CA ARG A 76 -4.99 19.16 2.34
C ARG A 76 -5.45 18.00 1.43
N LEU A 77 -5.98 16.92 2.01
CA LEU A 77 -6.34 15.70 1.28
C LEU A 77 -7.81 15.66 0.85
N ASN A 78 -8.57 16.72 1.14
CA ASN A 78 -9.99 16.82 0.76
C ASN A 78 -10.83 15.65 1.29
N GLU A 79 -10.72 15.38 2.60
CA GLU A 79 -11.41 14.31 3.31
C GLU A 79 -12.50 14.91 4.23
N PRO A 80 -13.71 15.20 3.70
CA PRO A 80 -14.75 15.90 4.45
C PRO A 80 -15.37 15.10 5.58
N TRP A 81 -15.13 13.79 5.61
CA TRP A 81 -15.66 12.89 6.62
C TRP A 81 -14.56 12.08 7.28
N MET A 82 -14.73 11.85 8.57
CA MET A 82 -13.90 10.95 9.35
C MET A 82 -14.76 9.99 10.17
N ALA A 83 -14.18 8.87 10.58
CA ALA A 83 -14.82 7.99 11.55
C ALA A 83 -13.84 7.50 12.59
N ASP A 84 -14.33 7.34 13.82
CA ASP A 84 -13.71 6.48 14.80
C ASP A 84 -14.16 5.04 14.54
N CYS A 85 -13.21 4.13 14.47
CA CYS A 85 -13.46 2.72 14.16
C CYS A 85 -12.94 1.85 15.30
N LYS A 86 -13.84 1.13 15.96
CA LYS A 86 -13.51 0.17 17.02
C LYS A 86 -13.71 -1.25 16.50
N VAL A 87 -12.65 -2.02 16.45
CA VAL A 87 -12.73 -3.45 16.09
C VAL A 87 -13.42 -4.18 17.25
N ILE A 88 -14.49 -4.90 16.92
CA ILE A 88 -15.23 -5.77 17.85
C ILE A 88 -14.69 -7.19 17.72
N GLU A 89 -14.54 -7.67 16.47
CA GLU A 89 -14.12 -9.01 16.16
C GLU A 89 -13.32 -9.05 14.86
N ILE A 90 -12.31 -9.92 14.78
CA ILE A 90 -11.61 -10.22 13.53
C ILE A 90 -12.25 -11.47 12.94
N SER A 91 -12.96 -11.30 11.82
CA SER A 91 -13.69 -12.40 11.19
C SER A 91 -12.80 -13.27 10.34
N ASP A 92 -11.94 -12.65 9.50
CA ASP A 92 -11.09 -13.36 8.55
C ASP A 92 -9.78 -12.63 8.29
N VAL A 93 -8.72 -13.40 8.03
CA VAL A 93 -7.44 -12.89 7.56
C VAL A 93 -7.07 -13.58 6.25
N TYR A 94 -7.19 -12.85 5.15
CA TYR A 94 -6.86 -13.36 3.82
C TYR A 94 -5.44 -12.95 3.43
N GLN A 95 -4.46 -13.78 3.70
CA GLN A 95 -3.11 -13.57 3.24
C GLN A 95 -2.99 -13.85 1.73
N ARG A 96 -3.35 -12.86 0.91
CA ARG A 96 -3.24 -12.93 -0.56
C ARG A 96 -1.82 -12.70 -1.06
N GLN A 97 -0.95 -12.18 -0.22
CA GLN A 97 0.42 -11.86 -0.59
C GLN A 97 1.36 -12.94 -0.08
N LYS A 98 1.97 -13.68 -1.01
CA LYS A 98 2.97 -14.71 -0.68
C LYS A 98 4.27 -14.11 -0.13
N ASP A 99 4.54 -12.83 -0.43
CA ASP A 99 5.79 -12.16 -0.10
C ASP A 99 5.57 -10.91 0.74
N LEU A 100 6.42 -10.76 1.76
CA LEU A 100 6.53 -9.54 2.55
C LEU A 100 6.82 -8.35 1.64
N ARG A 101 6.19 -7.20 1.91
CA ARG A 101 6.41 -5.95 1.19
C ARG A 101 6.89 -4.86 2.12
N VAL A 102 7.83 -4.05 1.65
CA VAL A 102 8.32 -2.90 2.38
C VAL A 102 8.18 -1.65 1.54
N ARG A 103 7.84 -0.54 2.21
CA ARG A 103 7.84 0.78 1.58
C ARG A 103 9.27 1.25 1.41
N VAL A 104 9.54 1.78 0.24
CA VAL A 104 10.80 2.40 -0.11
C VAL A 104 10.53 3.68 -0.90
N HIS A 105 11.54 4.49 -1.10
CA HIS A 105 11.50 5.63 -1.99
C HIS A 105 12.79 5.62 -2.82
N ILE A 106 12.77 4.91 -3.95
CA ILE A 106 13.94 4.70 -4.78
C ILE A 106 13.67 5.29 -6.16
N PRO A 107 14.11 6.54 -6.42
CA PRO A 107 14.07 7.11 -7.78
C PRO A 107 15.11 6.41 -8.64
N MET A 108 14.74 6.07 -9.88
CA MET A 108 15.66 5.45 -10.84
C MET A 108 15.14 5.52 -12.27
N GLU A 109 16.03 5.14 -13.18
CA GLU A 109 15.76 4.96 -14.60
C GLU A 109 15.48 3.49 -14.91
N PHE A 110 14.57 3.27 -15.84
CA PHE A 110 14.15 1.97 -16.33
C PHE A 110 14.32 1.91 -17.85
N SER A 111 14.69 0.75 -18.39
CA SER A 111 14.79 0.51 -19.83
C SER A 111 13.76 -0.52 -20.27
N THR A 112 12.98 -0.21 -21.31
CA THR A 112 12.03 -1.16 -21.92
C THR A 112 12.76 -2.15 -22.84
N GLU A 113 12.08 -3.23 -23.23
CA GLU A 113 12.62 -4.18 -24.22
C GLU A 113 12.89 -3.52 -25.58
N ASN A 114 12.19 -2.43 -25.91
CA ASN A 114 12.35 -1.70 -27.17
C ASN A 114 13.51 -0.67 -27.11
N GLY A 115 14.25 -0.60 -26.01
CA GLY A 115 15.35 0.36 -25.83
C GLY A 115 14.91 1.76 -25.38
N GLU A 116 13.64 2.00 -25.14
CA GLU A 116 13.14 3.25 -24.59
C GLU A 116 13.46 3.34 -23.10
N PHE A 117 13.72 4.56 -22.61
CA PHE A 117 13.99 4.82 -21.19
C PHE A 117 12.87 5.64 -20.58
N PHE A 118 12.59 5.38 -19.30
CA PHE A 118 11.70 6.20 -18.51
C PHE A 118 12.21 6.30 -17.07
N VAL A 119 11.85 7.40 -16.42
CA VAL A 119 12.19 7.63 -15.01
C VAL A 119 10.97 7.41 -14.13
N GLY A 120 11.20 6.94 -12.93
CA GLY A 120 10.13 6.72 -11.95
C GLY A 120 10.68 6.46 -10.56
N THR A 121 9.76 6.24 -9.62
CA THR A 121 10.11 5.96 -8.22
C THR A 121 9.49 4.65 -7.78
N ILE A 122 10.30 3.72 -7.30
CA ILE A 122 9.81 2.53 -6.62
C ILE A 122 9.30 2.95 -5.24
N LYS A 123 8.03 2.73 -4.96
CA LYS A 123 7.37 3.07 -3.69
C LYS A 123 7.26 1.90 -2.72
N ASN A 124 7.22 0.68 -3.23
CA ASN A 124 7.35 -0.53 -2.42
C ASN A 124 7.96 -1.67 -3.22
N ILE A 125 8.50 -2.64 -2.50
CA ILE A 125 9.15 -3.83 -3.06
C ILE A 125 8.84 -5.06 -2.22
N SER A 126 8.72 -6.20 -2.90
CA SER A 126 8.64 -7.55 -2.34
C SER A 126 9.52 -8.50 -3.14
N ALA A 127 9.65 -9.76 -2.73
CA ALA A 127 10.35 -10.76 -3.53
C ALA A 127 9.69 -11.02 -4.90
N GLY A 128 8.38 -10.81 -5.03
CA GLY A 128 7.64 -11.03 -6.29
C GLY A 128 7.54 -9.81 -7.21
N GLY A 129 7.90 -8.58 -6.77
CA GLY A 129 7.76 -7.41 -7.61
C GLY A 129 7.82 -6.08 -6.88
N ILE A 130 7.50 -5.02 -7.64
CA ILE A 130 7.54 -3.62 -7.19
C ILE A 130 6.24 -2.88 -7.45
N PHE A 131 6.03 -1.81 -6.72
CA PHE A 131 5.07 -0.77 -7.06
C PHE A 131 5.84 0.48 -7.47
N LEU A 132 5.65 0.89 -8.73
CA LEU A 132 6.35 1.98 -9.40
C LEU A 132 5.40 3.16 -9.62
N VAL A 133 5.88 4.38 -9.45
CA VAL A 133 5.17 5.62 -9.83
C VAL A 133 6.02 6.38 -10.83
N THR A 134 5.42 6.80 -11.95
CA THR A 134 6.07 7.58 -13.01
C THR A 134 5.08 8.57 -13.62
N SER A 135 5.56 9.70 -14.12
CA SER A 135 4.76 10.67 -14.87
C SER A 135 4.37 10.18 -16.27
N GLN A 136 5.05 9.16 -16.79
CA GLN A 136 4.82 8.63 -18.13
C GLN A 136 3.71 7.58 -18.12
N ALA A 137 2.83 7.65 -19.14
CA ALA A 137 1.80 6.64 -19.35
C ALA A 137 2.43 5.40 -20.04
N ILE A 138 2.43 4.27 -19.34
CA ILE A 138 3.02 3.03 -19.82
C ILE A 138 1.92 1.96 -19.94
N LYS A 139 1.92 1.22 -21.05
CA LYS A 139 0.91 0.16 -21.29
C LYS A 139 1.09 -1.01 -20.33
N THR A 140 -0.01 -1.57 -19.85
CA THR A 140 -0.02 -2.86 -19.15
C THR A 140 0.57 -3.94 -20.06
N GLY A 141 1.39 -4.81 -19.50
CA GLY A 141 2.11 -5.84 -20.24
C GLY A 141 3.51 -5.41 -20.69
N THR A 142 3.85 -4.12 -20.69
CA THR A 142 5.21 -3.65 -20.98
C THR A 142 6.22 -4.31 -20.06
N LYS A 143 7.27 -4.85 -20.64
CA LYS A 143 8.41 -5.38 -19.92
C LYS A 143 9.53 -4.34 -19.89
N PHE A 144 10.22 -4.25 -18.77
CA PHE A 144 11.30 -3.32 -18.55
C PHE A 144 12.36 -3.92 -17.63
N ALA A 145 13.53 -3.32 -17.59
CA ALA A 145 14.61 -3.72 -16.71
C ALA A 145 15.19 -2.50 -15.97
N PHE A 146 15.80 -2.76 -14.85
CA PHE A 146 16.56 -1.80 -14.08
C PHE A 146 17.70 -2.49 -13.35
N THR A 147 18.71 -1.73 -12.95
CA THR A 147 19.84 -2.23 -12.15
C THR A 147 19.81 -1.60 -10.80
N TYR A 148 19.82 -2.42 -9.74
CA TYR A 148 19.81 -1.94 -8.36
C TYR A 148 20.70 -2.78 -7.47
N ARG A 149 21.29 -2.13 -6.46
CA ARG A 149 22.12 -2.80 -5.44
C ARG A 149 21.25 -3.12 -4.22
N PHE A 150 20.78 -4.35 -4.16
CA PHE A 150 19.99 -4.83 -3.01
C PHE A 150 20.87 -5.16 -1.80
N GLU A 151 22.09 -5.63 -2.05
CA GLU A 151 23.14 -5.91 -1.04
C GLU A 151 24.48 -5.33 -1.50
N LYS A 152 25.48 -6.17 -1.73
CA LYS A 152 26.85 -5.76 -2.09
C LYS A 152 26.97 -5.39 -3.55
N ASP A 153 26.45 -6.22 -4.44
CA ASP A 153 26.63 -6.06 -5.87
C ASP A 153 25.35 -5.60 -6.58
N PRO A 154 25.48 -4.76 -7.62
CA PRO A 154 24.35 -4.38 -8.44
C PRO A 154 23.86 -5.58 -9.26
N CYS A 155 22.57 -5.80 -9.29
CA CYS A 155 21.94 -6.81 -10.13
C CYS A 155 20.93 -6.19 -11.08
N ARG A 156 20.87 -6.71 -12.30
CA ARG A 156 19.86 -6.34 -13.28
C ARG A 156 18.61 -7.18 -13.05
N VAL A 157 17.48 -6.49 -12.95
CA VAL A 157 16.18 -7.11 -12.70
C VAL A 157 15.23 -6.76 -13.83
N SER A 158 14.57 -7.77 -14.39
CA SER A 158 13.50 -7.59 -15.37
C SER A 158 12.15 -7.67 -14.69
N ALA A 159 11.20 -6.84 -15.12
CA ALA A 159 9.86 -6.80 -14.61
C ALA A 159 8.82 -6.52 -15.69
N LYS A 160 7.55 -6.87 -15.41
CA LYS A 160 6.41 -6.63 -16.29
C LYS A 160 5.34 -5.84 -15.56
N ILE A 161 4.76 -4.84 -16.20
CA ILE A 161 3.60 -4.12 -15.69
C ILE A 161 2.38 -5.02 -15.75
N LEU A 162 1.79 -5.30 -14.57
CA LEU A 162 0.57 -6.12 -14.48
C LEU A 162 -0.70 -5.26 -14.52
N ARG A 163 -0.65 -4.07 -13.89
CA ARG A 163 -1.82 -3.19 -13.77
C ARG A 163 -1.41 -1.75 -13.50
N ALA A 164 -2.21 -0.81 -14.00
CA ALA A 164 -2.17 0.59 -13.58
C ALA A 164 -3.11 0.81 -12.36
N LYS A 165 -2.71 1.71 -11.47
CA LYS A 165 -3.50 2.13 -10.31
C LYS A 165 -3.66 3.66 -10.38
N GLY A 166 -4.58 4.14 -11.21
CA GLY A 166 -4.99 5.55 -11.27
C GLY A 166 -3.93 6.62 -11.04
N ALA A 167 -4.32 7.87 -11.12
CA ALA A 167 -3.45 9.00 -10.81
C ALA A 167 -3.10 9.03 -9.31
N MET A 168 -1.84 9.29 -9.01
CA MET A 168 -1.28 9.41 -7.66
C MET A 168 -0.44 10.70 -7.57
N SER A 169 -0.10 11.11 -6.35
CA SER A 169 0.90 12.17 -6.18
C SER A 169 2.22 11.75 -6.83
N GLY A 170 2.64 12.49 -7.87
CA GLY A 170 3.85 12.21 -8.67
C GLY A 170 3.64 11.38 -9.93
N GLY A 171 2.39 11.07 -10.36
CA GLY A 171 2.11 10.41 -11.63
C GLY A 171 1.14 9.23 -11.55
N ILE A 172 1.39 8.23 -12.39
CA ILE A 172 0.58 7.01 -12.49
C ILE A 172 1.29 5.89 -11.74
N GLY A 173 0.55 5.18 -10.88
CA GLY A 173 1.05 4.02 -10.16
C GLY A 173 0.91 2.73 -10.94
N TYR A 174 1.94 1.88 -10.91
CA TYR A 174 1.97 0.59 -11.61
C TYR A 174 2.37 -0.54 -10.67
N GLY A 175 1.55 -1.59 -10.62
CA GLY A 175 1.94 -2.87 -10.00
C GLY A 175 2.70 -3.71 -11.01
N CYS A 176 3.95 -4.09 -10.67
CA CYS A 176 4.85 -4.81 -11.54
C CYS A 176 5.30 -6.12 -10.90
N GLN A 177 5.47 -7.15 -11.72
CA GLN A 177 5.98 -8.46 -11.32
C GLN A 177 7.39 -8.65 -11.86
N PHE A 178 8.28 -9.19 -11.05
CA PHE A 178 9.59 -9.61 -11.52
C PHE A 178 9.49 -10.81 -12.48
N LEU A 179 10.39 -10.86 -13.43
CA LEU A 179 10.46 -11.92 -14.44
C LEU A 179 11.78 -12.68 -14.29
N ASN A 180 11.70 -14.01 -14.26
CA ASN A 180 12.85 -14.91 -14.34
C ASN A 180 14.03 -14.50 -13.45
N LEU A 181 13.76 -14.20 -12.18
CA LEU A 181 14.82 -13.85 -11.22
C LEU A 181 15.76 -15.04 -11.03
N PRO A 182 17.08 -14.83 -11.17
CA PRO A 182 18.05 -15.82 -10.72
C PRO A 182 17.87 -16.07 -9.21
N PRO A 183 18.06 -17.30 -8.71
CA PRO A 183 17.88 -17.63 -7.29
C PRO A 183 18.68 -16.73 -6.35
N GLU A 184 19.89 -16.37 -6.71
CA GLU A 184 20.73 -15.45 -5.94
C GLU A 184 20.14 -14.04 -5.87
N THR A 185 19.66 -13.50 -7.00
CA THR A 185 19.00 -12.19 -7.04
C THR A 185 17.71 -12.19 -6.20
N GLU A 186 16.92 -13.26 -6.27
CA GLU A 186 15.73 -13.42 -5.43
C GLU A 186 16.10 -13.43 -3.95
N ALA A 187 17.14 -14.17 -3.56
CA ALA A 187 17.63 -14.22 -2.19
C ALA A 187 18.10 -12.84 -1.71
N ASN A 188 18.80 -12.06 -2.56
CA ASN A 188 19.25 -10.71 -2.24
C ASN A 188 18.06 -9.76 -2.03
N ILE A 189 17.02 -9.84 -2.87
CA ILE A 189 15.80 -9.05 -2.71
C ILE A 189 15.09 -9.43 -1.40
N ARG A 190 14.97 -10.73 -1.07
CA ARG A 190 14.34 -11.18 0.19
C ARG A 190 15.09 -10.65 1.41
N ARG A 191 16.43 -10.71 1.42
CA ARG A 191 17.26 -10.16 2.52
C ARG A 191 17.11 -8.66 2.64
N PHE A 192 17.11 -7.91 1.52
CA PHE A 192 16.86 -6.47 1.49
C PHE A 192 15.49 -6.11 2.10
N VAL A 193 14.42 -6.80 1.66
CA VAL A 193 13.07 -6.59 2.16
C VAL A 193 13.00 -6.86 3.66
N PHE A 194 13.59 -7.95 4.13
CA PHE A 194 13.63 -8.29 5.54
C PHE A 194 14.40 -7.25 6.38
N ALA A 195 15.60 -6.83 5.92
CA ALA A 195 16.39 -5.80 6.59
C ALA A 195 15.62 -4.48 6.72
N LYS A 196 14.96 -4.03 5.64
CA LYS A 196 14.13 -2.82 5.65
C LYS A 196 12.93 -2.92 6.59
N GLN A 197 12.36 -4.10 6.73
CA GLN A 197 11.28 -4.35 7.68
C GLN A 197 11.78 -4.24 9.13
N MET A 198 12.95 -4.80 9.42
CA MET A 198 13.57 -4.73 10.75
C MET A 198 13.96 -3.29 11.13
N GLU A 199 14.46 -2.49 10.16
CA GLU A 199 14.76 -1.07 10.38
C GLU A 199 13.50 -0.29 10.80
N LYS A 200 12.34 -0.55 10.17
CA LYS A 200 11.07 0.09 10.53
C LYS A 200 10.60 -0.28 11.94
N GLN A 201 10.76 -1.53 12.34
CA GLN A 201 10.35 -1.99 13.68
C GLN A 201 11.20 -1.40 14.81
N LYS A 202 12.47 -1.07 14.52
CA LYS A 202 13.40 -0.44 15.48
C LYS A 202 13.18 1.07 15.65
N LYS A 203 12.43 1.74 14.76
CA LYS A 203 12.09 3.16 14.83
C LYS A 203 10.57 3.33 15.02
N PRO A 204 9.97 3.02 16.18
CA PRO A 204 8.60 3.41 16.46
C PRO A 204 8.58 4.92 16.75
N GLY A 205 8.03 5.72 15.83
CA GLY A 205 7.61 7.08 16.12
C GLY A 205 8.70 8.17 16.08
N ARG A 206 9.14 8.53 14.87
CA ARG A 206 9.70 9.86 14.54
C ARG A 206 9.38 10.18 13.08
N ASP A 207 8.12 10.38 12.76
CA ASP A 207 7.70 11.10 11.55
C ASP A 207 6.39 11.83 11.87
N THR A 208 6.55 12.86 12.74
CA THR A 208 5.57 13.95 12.89
C THR A 208 6.38 15.23 13.15
N LEU A 209 6.70 15.91 12.09
CA LEU A 209 6.84 17.36 12.02
C LEU A 209 6.36 17.83 10.66
#